data_e0c4b1b36e11ad66483228874154b5eb
#
_entry.id   e0c4b1b36e11ad66483228874154b5eb
#
_cell.length_a   1.000
_cell.length_b   1.000
_cell.length_c   1.000
_cell.angle_alpha   90.00
_cell.angle_beta   90.00
_cell.angle_gamma   90.00
#
_symmetry.space_group_name_H-M   'P 1'
#
loop_
_entity.id
_entity.type
_entity.pdbx_description
1 polymer ?
#
loop_
_entity_poly.entity_id
_entity_poly.type
_entity_poly.pdbx_seq_one_letter_code
_entity_poly.pdbx_strand_id
1 'polypeptide(L)'
;MASEVESNLKAAEIAPAKGKLGVMVVGMGAVATTLIAGVEAVRKGLAKPIGSLTQMGTIRLGKRTDGKSPLIKDFAPLASLDDIVFTGWDIFDDNVYEAAAHAKVIDQDHLQQIKPFLEAIQPMPAVFDQHYVKRLNGTRVKNGKHKCDLAQQVIADIQNFQKTVDRV
;
A
#
# COMPACT_ATOMS: atom_id res chain seq x y z
N MET A 1 -12.28 42.88 -21.40
CA MET A 1 -10.98 42.86 -20.74
C MET A 1 -10.98 41.64 -19.84
N ALA A 2 -10.55 40.52 -20.39
CA ALA A 2 -10.33 39.29 -19.61
C ALA A 2 -8.92 39.39 -19.05
N SER A 3 -8.79 39.50 -17.75
CA SER A 3 -7.51 39.52 -17.06
C SER A 3 -6.91 38.12 -17.17
N GLU A 4 -5.76 38.02 -17.83
CA GLU A 4 -4.87 36.90 -17.83
C GLU A 4 -4.43 36.60 -16.37
N VAL A 5 -5.07 35.66 -15.75
CA VAL A 5 -4.52 34.98 -14.57
C VAL A 5 -3.53 33.96 -15.12
N GLU A 6 -2.32 34.41 -15.47
CA GLU A 6 -1.18 33.51 -15.57
C GLU A 6 -0.94 32.92 -14.18
N SER A 7 -1.48 31.74 -13.95
CA SER A 7 -1.08 30.92 -12.82
C SER A 7 0.37 30.47 -13.05
N ASN A 8 1.32 31.19 -12.49
CA ASN A 8 2.70 30.78 -12.35
C ASN A 8 2.77 29.58 -11.38
N LEU A 9 2.13 28.47 -11.74
CA LEU A 9 2.33 27.17 -11.13
C LEU A 9 3.73 26.70 -11.55
N LYS A 10 4.76 27.06 -10.77
CA LYS A 10 6.05 26.41 -10.87
C LYS A 10 5.80 24.92 -10.76
N ALA A 11 6.25 24.16 -11.76
CA ALA A 11 6.21 22.70 -11.67
C ALA A 11 6.88 22.28 -10.36
N ALA A 12 6.21 21.42 -9.60
CA ALA A 12 6.77 20.92 -8.36
C ALA A 12 8.05 20.14 -8.70
N GLU A 13 9.14 20.45 -8.00
CA GLU A 13 10.37 19.67 -8.12
C GLU A 13 10.13 18.31 -7.50
N ILE A 14 10.19 17.26 -8.32
CA ILE A 14 9.95 15.88 -7.89
C ILE A 14 11.28 15.30 -7.44
N ALA A 15 11.44 15.10 -6.14
CA ALA A 15 12.62 14.45 -5.59
C ALA A 15 12.63 12.95 -5.98
N PRO A 16 13.83 12.36 -6.21
CA PRO A 16 13.95 10.92 -6.42
C PRO A 16 13.36 10.13 -5.26
N ALA A 17 12.69 9.02 -5.57
CA ALA A 17 12.17 8.10 -4.57
C ALA A 17 13.33 7.31 -3.93
N LYS A 18 13.86 7.78 -2.81
CA LYS A 18 14.95 7.13 -2.07
C LYS A 18 14.42 6.57 -0.73
N GLY A 19 15.00 5.44 -0.31
CA GLY A 19 14.69 4.81 0.96
C GLY A 19 13.34 4.10 0.98
N LYS A 20 13.01 3.54 2.12
CA LYS A 20 11.80 2.73 2.34
C LYS A 20 10.54 3.58 2.27
N LEU A 21 9.56 3.11 1.49
CA LEU A 21 8.23 3.66 1.42
C LEU A 21 7.28 2.83 2.28
N GLY A 22 6.76 3.40 3.34
CA GLY A 22 5.71 2.79 4.16
C GLY A 22 4.35 2.92 3.48
N VAL A 23 3.62 1.81 3.42
CA VAL A 23 2.24 1.77 2.93
C VAL A 23 1.37 1.24 4.06
N MET A 24 0.47 2.10 4.56
CA MET A 24 -0.48 1.76 5.61
C MET A 24 -1.86 1.51 4.99
N VAL A 25 -2.42 0.33 5.23
CA VAL A 25 -3.69 -0.09 4.65
C VAL A 25 -4.76 -0.16 5.73
N VAL A 26 -5.94 0.38 5.42
CA VAL A 26 -7.11 0.29 6.29
C VAL A 26 -7.95 -0.92 5.88
N GLY A 27 -7.92 -1.96 6.70
CA GLY A 27 -8.52 -3.27 6.41
C GLY A 27 -7.57 -4.20 5.65
N MET A 28 -7.14 -5.26 6.29
CA MET A 28 -6.22 -6.26 5.73
C MET A 28 -6.96 -7.51 5.22
N GLY A 29 -8.13 -7.28 4.60
CA GLY A 29 -8.93 -8.34 3.97
C GLY A 29 -8.41 -8.78 2.60
N ALA A 30 -9.26 -9.43 1.80
CA ALA A 30 -8.90 -10.08 0.53
C ALA A 30 -8.12 -9.18 -0.44
N VAL A 31 -8.52 -7.91 -0.60
CA VAL A 31 -7.88 -7.00 -1.56
C VAL A 31 -6.48 -6.60 -1.10
N ALA A 32 -6.34 -6.21 0.15
CA ALA A 32 -5.06 -5.79 0.71
C ALA A 32 -4.05 -6.95 0.74
N THR A 33 -4.46 -8.11 1.21
CA THR A 33 -3.60 -9.29 1.28
C THR A 33 -3.17 -9.78 -0.11
N THR A 34 -4.06 -9.69 -1.11
CA THR A 34 -3.72 -10.02 -2.51
C THR A 34 -2.68 -9.04 -3.07
N LEU A 35 -2.81 -7.74 -2.80
CA LEU A 35 -1.82 -6.73 -3.20
C LEU A 35 -0.45 -7.01 -2.55
N ILE A 36 -0.42 -7.19 -1.23
CA ILE A 36 0.81 -7.43 -0.47
C ILE A 36 1.51 -8.71 -0.96
N ALA A 37 0.76 -9.80 -1.09
CA ALA A 37 1.26 -11.07 -1.60
C ALA A 37 1.76 -10.96 -3.05
N GLY A 38 1.06 -10.21 -3.89
CA GLY A 38 1.46 -9.95 -5.28
C GLY A 38 2.80 -9.21 -5.36
N VAL A 39 3.01 -8.19 -4.53
CA VAL A 39 4.30 -7.47 -4.46
C VAL A 39 5.42 -8.42 -4.01
N GLU A 40 5.20 -9.22 -2.99
CA GLU A 40 6.22 -10.17 -2.51
C GLU A 40 6.53 -11.28 -3.53
N ALA A 41 5.51 -11.78 -4.23
CA ALA A 41 5.69 -12.76 -5.31
C ALA A 41 6.55 -12.18 -6.45
N VAL A 42 6.36 -10.90 -6.78
CA VAL A 42 7.19 -10.21 -7.79
C VAL A 42 8.62 -10.04 -7.29
N ARG A 43 8.84 -9.64 -6.04
CA ARG A 43 10.17 -9.52 -5.41
C ARG A 43 10.95 -10.83 -5.48
N LYS A 44 10.28 -11.95 -5.25
CA LYS A 44 10.87 -13.29 -5.30
C LYS A 44 10.98 -13.87 -6.72
N GLY A 45 10.55 -13.12 -7.74
CA GLY A 45 10.57 -13.61 -9.12
C GLY A 45 9.56 -14.72 -9.41
N LEU A 46 8.61 -14.97 -8.51
CA LEU A 46 7.55 -15.98 -8.66
C LEU A 46 6.43 -15.51 -9.60
N ALA A 47 6.26 -14.20 -9.75
CA ALA A 47 5.24 -13.60 -10.59
C ALA A 47 5.76 -12.35 -11.30
N LYS A 48 5.06 -11.95 -12.38
CA LYS A 48 5.28 -10.68 -13.06
C LYS A 48 4.20 -9.67 -12.62
N PRO A 49 4.52 -8.37 -12.52
CA PRO A 49 3.55 -7.34 -12.10
C PRO A 49 2.59 -6.94 -13.25
N ILE A 50 1.93 -7.93 -13.88
CA ILE A 50 1.14 -7.76 -15.12
C ILE A 50 0.02 -6.73 -14.94
N GLY A 51 -0.61 -6.68 -13.76
CA GLY A 51 -1.67 -5.72 -13.45
C GLY A 51 -1.20 -4.29 -13.19
N SER A 52 0.12 -4.05 -13.12
CA SER A 52 0.67 -2.74 -12.77
C SER A 52 1.14 -1.98 -14.01
N LEU A 53 0.39 -0.95 -14.40
CA LEU A 53 0.77 -0.07 -15.49
C LEU A 53 2.13 0.60 -15.24
N THR A 54 2.40 1.05 -14.04
CA THR A 54 3.66 1.72 -13.69
C THR A 54 4.87 0.81 -13.77
N GLN A 55 4.70 -0.49 -13.58
CA GLN A 55 5.77 -1.48 -13.64
C GLN A 55 5.99 -2.04 -15.05
N MET A 56 4.93 -2.20 -15.83
CA MET A 56 4.95 -2.89 -17.13
C MET A 56 4.71 -1.97 -18.32
N GLY A 57 4.03 -0.85 -18.10
CA GLY A 57 3.68 0.09 -19.16
C GLY A 57 4.84 0.97 -19.60
N THR A 58 4.72 1.49 -20.80
CA THR A 58 5.66 2.47 -21.36
C THR A 58 5.01 3.84 -21.47
N ILE A 59 5.83 4.89 -21.45
CA ILE A 59 5.41 6.26 -21.74
C ILE A 59 6.12 6.77 -22.97
N ARG A 60 5.36 7.26 -23.95
CA ARG A 60 5.94 7.82 -25.16
C ARG A 60 6.43 9.25 -24.92
N LEU A 61 7.69 9.50 -25.18
CA LEU A 61 8.32 10.81 -25.11
C LEU A 61 8.51 11.39 -26.51
N GLY A 62 7.88 12.54 -26.77
CA GLY A 62 7.98 13.22 -28.05
C GLY A 62 7.05 12.64 -29.14
N LYS A 63 7.47 12.79 -30.40
CA LYS A 63 6.72 12.33 -31.57
C LYS A 63 6.81 10.81 -31.71
N ARG A 64 5.81 10.19 -32.36
CA ARG A 64 5.79 8.74 -32.61
C ARG A 64 7.01 8.27 -33.42
N THR A 65 7.52 9.13 -34.31
CA THR A 65 8.70 8.87 -35.14
C THR A 65 10.02 8.84 -34.35
N ASP A 66 10.05 9.42 -33.14
CA ASP A 66 11.25 9.49 -32.33
C ASP A 66 11.58 8.15 -31.66
N GLY A 67 10.64 7.20 -31.64
CA GLY A 67 10.83 5.85 -31.12
C GLY A 67 11.13 5.76 -29.60
N LYS A 68 10.97 6.85 -28.85
CA LYS A 68 11.31 6.95 -27.43
C LYS A 68 10.12 6.53 -26.56
N SER A 69 10.15 5.31 -26.06
CA SER A 69 9.09 4.76 -25.19
C SER A 69 9.69 3.95 -24.04
N PRO A 70 10.33 4.61 -23.04
CA PRO A 70 10.85 3.92 -21.86
C PRO A 70 9.72 3.34 -21.03
N LEU A 71 10.03 2.40 -20.12
CA LEU A 71 9.11 1.97 -19.09
C LEU A 71 8.81 3.14 -18.15
N ILE A 72 7.58 3.20 -17.67
CA ILE A 72 7.15 4.26 -16.74
C ILE A 72 8.03 4.27 -15.49
N LYS A 73 8.33 3.11 -14.92
CA LYS A 73 9.20 2.97 -13.74
C LYS A 73 10.63 3.49 -13.94
N ASP A 74 11.12 3.48 -15.18
CA ASP A 74 12.47 3.96 -15.50
C ASP A 74 12.49 5.47 -15.81
N PHE A 75 11.32 6.03 -16.12
CA PHE A 75 11.17 7.45 -16.43
C PHE A 75 10.69 8.29 -15.24
N ALA A 76 9.73 7.78 -14.47
CA ALA A 76 9.20 8.47 -13.31
C ALA A 76 9.96 8.02 -12.03
N PRO A 77 10.22 8.94 -11.07
CA PRO A 77 10.92 8.62 -9.83
C PRO A 77 10.01 7.87 -8.84
N LEU A 78 9.64 6.64 -9.20
CA LEU A 78 8.83 5.76 -8.37
C LEU A 78 9.69 5.01 -7.33
N ALA A 79 9.08 4.65 -6.20
CA ALA A 79 9.70 3.73 -5.26
C ALA A 79 9.86 2.35 -5.89
N SER A 80 11.00 1.70 -5.64
CA SER A 80 11.17 0.29 -6.00
C SER A 80 10.17 -0.57 -5.23
N LEU A 81 9.70 -1.65 -5.84
CA LEU A 81 8.89 -2.63 -5.10
C LEU A 81 9.64 -3.20 -3.88
N ASP A 82 10.96 -3.32 -3.96
CA ASP A 82 11.80 -3.83 -2.86
C ASP A 82 11.84 -2.88 -1.66
N ASP A 83 11.58 -1.59 -1.89
CA ASP A 83 11.60 -0.56 -0.85
C ASP A 83 10.24 -0.35 -0.17
N ILE A 84 9.18 -1.06 -0.58
CA ILE A 84 7.86 -0.92 0.03
C ILE A 84 7.78 -1.74 1.31
N VAL A 85 7.34 -1.12 2.40
CA VAL A 85 7.05 -1.77 3.68
C VAL A 85 5.56 -1.65 3.97
N PHE A 86 4.90 -2.77 4.22
CA PHE A 86 3.46 -2.79 4.46
C PHE A 86 3.14 -2.90 5.94
N THR A 87 2.11 -2.18 6.37
CA THR A 87 1.41 -2.34 7.64
C THR A 87 -0.02 -1.84 7.49
N GLY A 88 -0.81 -1.90 8.54
CA GLY A 88 -2.17 -1.35 8.53
C GLY A 88 -2.97 -1.77 9.73
N TRP A 89 -4.26 -1.57 9.65
CA TRP A 89 -5.22 -1.88 10.71
C TRP A 89 -6.24 -2.90 10.23
N ASP A 90 -6.61 -3.80 11.12
CA ASP A 90 -7.76 -4.67 10.93
C ASP A 90 -8.54 -4.86 12.23
N ILE A 91 -9.79 -5.27 12.12
CA ILE A 91 -10.67 -5.62 13.23
C ILE A 91 -10.52 -7.07 13.68
N PHE A 92 -9.78 -7.88 12.93
CA PHE A 92 -9.49 -9.28 13.22
C PHE A 92 -8.03 -9.48 13.65
N ASP A 93 -7.78 -10.59 14.34
CA ASP A 93 -6.44 -10.94 14.83
C ASP A 93 -5.55 -11.64 13.80
N ASP A 94 -6.11 -12.01 12.66
CA ASP A 94 -5.39 -12.71 11.59
C ASP A 94 -4.18 -11.88 11.11
N ASN A 95 -3.02 -12.53 10.99
CA ASN A 95 -1.91 -11.95 10.25
C ASN A 95 -2.21 -11.98 8.74
N VAL A 96 -1.37 -11.31 7.93
CA VAL A 96 -1.61 -11.19 6.49
C VAL A 96 -1.64 -12.55 5.78
N TYR A 97 -0.88 -13.55 6.25
CA TYR A 97 -0.93 -14.90 5.70
C TYR A 97 -2.28 -15.59 5.99
N GLU A 98 -2.74 -15.56 7.23
CA GLU A 98 -4.00 -16.16 7.65
C GLU A 98 -5.18 -15.50 6.93
N ALA A 99 -5.20 -14.17 6.87
CA ALA A 99 -6.22 -13.42 6.14
C ALA A 99 -6.22 -13.74 4.63
N ALA A 100 -5.04 -13.90 4.01
CA ALA A 100 -4.92 -14.30 2.61
C ALA A 100 -5.42 -15.73 2.38
N ALA A 101 -5.11 -16.65 3.31
CA ALA A 101 -5.58 -18.04 3.24
C ALA A 101 -7.11 -18.12 3.39
N HIS A 102 -7.71 -17.33 4.28
CA HIS A 102 -9.16 -17.23 4.45
C HIS A 102 -9.84 -16.62 3.20
N ALA A 103 -9.22 -15.65 2.57
CA ALA A 103 -9.75 -14.99 1.36
C ALA A 103 -9.82 -15.93 0.16
N LYS A 104 -8.97 -16.95 0.08
CA LYS A 104 -8.92 -17.95 -1.01
C LYS A 104 -8.80 -17.35 -2.42
N VAL A 105 -8.13 -16.21 -2.54
CA VAL A 105 -7.87 -15.54 -3.82
C VAL A 105 -6.57 -16.02 -4.45
N ILE A 106 -5.58 -16.31 -3.60
CA ILE A 106 -4.23 -16.70 -4.02
C ILE A 106 -4.13 -18.22 -3.95
N ASP A 107 -3.48 -18.82 -4.96
CA ASP A 107 -3.18 -20.24 -4.98
C ASP A 107 -2.32 -20.63 -3.77
N GLN A 108 -2.62 -21.80 -3.18
CA GLN A 108 -1.98 -22.26 -1.95
C GLN A 108 -0.46 -22.47 -2.12
N ASP A 109 -0.02 -22.96 -3.28
CA ASP A 109 1.40 -23.21 -3.53
C ASP A 109 2.17 -21.89 -3.59
N HIS A 110 1.60 -20.87 -4.22
CA HIS A 110 2.17 -19.53 -4.21
C HIS A 110 2.18 -18.92 -2.80
N LEU A 111 1.08 -19.08 -2.05
CA LEU A 111 0.95 -18.56 -0.70
C LEU A 111 2.00 -19.17 0.25
N GLN A 112 2.28 -20.47 0.14
CA GLN A 112 3.31 -21.15 0.92
C GLN A 112 4.73 -20.61 0.65
N GLN A 113 5.05 -20.28 -0.59
CA GLN A 113 6.37 -19.75 -0.96
C GLN A 113 6.68 -18.38 -0.38
N ILE A 114 5.64 -17.57 -0.09
CA ILE A 114 5.76 -16.22 0.48
C ILE A 114 5.31 -16.15 1.94
N LYS A 115 4.94 -17.28 2.53
CA LYS A 115 4.41 -17.40 3.89
C LYS A 115 5.22 -16.64 4.95
N PRO A 116 6.55 -16.83 5.07
CA PRO A 116 7.31 -16.18 6.15
C PRO A 116 7.23 -14.65 6.12
N PHE A 117 7.11 -14.05 4.92
CA PHE A 117 6.94 -12.62 4.77
C PHE A 117 5.55 -12.15 5.22
N LEU A 118 4.51 -12.88 4.81
CA LEU A 118 3.13 -12.52 5.14
C LEU A 118 2.82 -12.70 6.62
N GLU A 119 3.34 -13.76 7.26
CA GLU A 119 3.19 -13.99 8.70
C GLU A 119 3.83 -12.90 9.56
N ALA A 120 4.89 -12.27 9.07
CA ALA A 120 5.56 -11.18 9.77
C ALA A 120 4.74 -9.88 9.81
N ILE A 121 3.69 -9.76 9.00
CA ILE A 121 2.85 -8.57 8.95
C ILE A 121 1.60 -8.80 9.79
N GLN A 122 1.60 -8.23 11.00
CA GLN A 122 0.47 -8.27 11.92
C GLN A 122 -0.25 -6.94 11.89
N PRO A 123 -1.57 -6.89 11.58
CA PRO A 123 -2.34 -5.65 11.61
C PRO A 123 -2.38 -5.04 13.00
N MET A 124 -2.44 -3.74 13.09
CA MET A 124 -2.75 -3.02 14.32
C MET A 124 -4.26 -3.03 14.58
N PRO A 125 -4.71 -2.89 15.84
CA PRO A 125 -6.14 -2.77 16.16
C PRO A 125 -6.78 -1.59 15.42
N ALA A 126 -7.89 -1.82 14.73
CA ALA A 126 -8.59 -0.79 13.98
C ALA A 126 -9.55 0.04 14.86
N VAL A 127 -9.89 1.23 14.39
CA VAL A 127 -11.07 1.94 14.87
C VAL A 127 -12.30 1.37 14.18
N PHE A 128 -13.28 0.89 14.95
CA PHE A 128 -14.46 0.25 14.42
C PHE A 128 -15.69 0.61 15.26
N ASP A 129 -16.80 0.91 14.60
CA ASP A 129 -18.08 1.17 15.24
C ASP A 129 -19.12 0.13 14.79
N GLN A 130 -19.44 -0.78 15.70
CA GLN A 130 -20.42 -1.86 15.50
C GLN A 130 -21.80 -1.34 15.10
N HIS A 131 -22.19 -0.12 15.49
CA HIS A 131 -23.50 0.44 15.14
C HIS A 131 -23.63 0.73 13.64
N TYR A 132 -22.51 1.06 12.97
CA TYR A 132 -22.51 1.27 11.53
C TYR A 132 -22.42 -0.03 10.75
N VAL A 133 -21.68 -1.03 11.25
CA VAL A 133 -21.42 -2.28 10.52
C VAL A 133 -21.91 -3.47 11.35
N LYS A 134 -23.20 -3.59 11.47
CA LYS A 134 -23.90 -4.56 12.36
C LYS A 134 -23.58 -6.03 12.09
N ARG A 135 -23.15 -6.38 10.88
CA ARG A 135 -22.86 -7.77 10.46
C ARG A 135 -21.43 -8.22 10.73
N LEU A 136 -20.53 -7.30 11.06
CA LEU A 136 -19.15 -7.61 11.39
C LEU A 136 -18.97 -7.50 12.92
N ASN A 137 -18.25 -8.45 13.48
CA ASN A 137 -17.86 -8.42 14.88
C ASN A 137 -16.33 -8.47 14.97
N GLY A 138 -15.75 -7.29 15.23
CA GLY A 138 -14.30 -7.15 15.36
C GLY A 138 -13.84 -7.53 16.77
N THR A 139 -12.88 -8.43 16.85
CA THR A 139 -12.24 -8.84 18.13
C THR A 139 -11.08 -7.94 18.50
N ARG A 140 -10.49 -7.25 17.51
CA ARG A 140 -9.29 -6.43 17.65
C ARG A 140 -9.55 -4.97 17.30
N VAL A 141 -10.16 -4.25 18.23
CA VAL A 141 -10.56 -2.84 18.04
C VAL A 141 -9.95 -1.93 19.09
N LYS A 142 -9.68 -0.68 18.68
CA LYS A 142 -9.25 0.37 19.59
C LYS A 142 -10.40 0.81 20.48
N ASN A 143 -10.12 1.04 21.74
CA ASN A 143 -11.06 1.54 22.72
C ASN A 143 -10.74 2.98 23.12
N GLY A 144 -11.76 3.82 23.23
CA GLY A 144 -11.66 5.22 23.65
C GLY A 144 -12.99 5.74 24.15
N LYS A 145 -12.97 6.71 25.06
CA LYS A 145 -14.18 7.36 25.59
C LYS A 145 -14.82 8.28 24.54
N HIS A 146 -13.98 8.89 23.72
CA HIS A 146 -14.39 9.85 22.68
C HIS A 146 -13.73 9.54 21.35
N LYS A 147 -14.31 10.02 20.26
CA LYS A 147 -13.71 9.89 18.91
C LYS A 147 -12.31 10.51 18.82
N CYS A 148 -12.06 11.56 19.60
CA CYS A 148 -10.72 12.17 19.70
C CYS A 148 -9.67 11.22 20.25
N ASP A 149 -10.02 10.39 21.24
CA ASP A 149 -9.09 9.41 21.83
C ASP A 149 -8.71 8.35 20.78
N LEU A 150 -9.69 7.92 19.99
CA LEU A 150 -9.46 6.97 18.88
C LEU A 150 -8.58 7.58 17.79
N ALA A 151 -8.82 8.84 17.44
CA ALA A 151 -8.01 9.58 16.47
C ALA A 151 -6.55 9.71 16.94
N GLN A 152 -6.32 10.04 18.21
CA GLN A 152 -4.99 10.12 18.77
C GLN A 152 -4.24 8.78 18.74
N GLN A 153 -4.93 7.66 18.97
CA GLN A 153 -4.33 6.33 18.86
C GLN A 153 -3.91 6.01 17.41
N VAL A 154 -4.72 6.39 16.41
CA VAL A 154 -4.36 6.19 15.00
C VAL A 154 -3.17 7.08 14.61
N ILE A 155 -3.16 8.34 15.06
CA ILE A 155 -2.02 9.25 14.85
C ILE A 155 -0.74 8.66 15.45
N ALA A 156 -0.82 8.10 16.67
CA ALA A 156 0.33 7.47 17.32
C ALA A 156 0.83 6.25 16.53
N ASP A 157 -0.06 5.42 15.98
CA ASP A 157 0.33 4.30 15.13
C ASP A 157 1.09 4.78 13.88
N ILE A 158 0.57 5.81 13.19
CA ILE A 158 1.20 6.40 12.01
C ILE A 158 2.59 6.93 12.37
N GLN A 159 2.70 7.71 13.44
CA GLN A 159 3.97 8.29 13.91
C GLN A 159 4.98 7.21 14.30
N ASN A 160 4.52 6.12 14.92
CA ASN A 160 5.40 5.01 15.28
C ASN A 160 5.89 4.25 14.03
N PHE A 161 5.02 4.00 13.07
CA PHE A 161 5.41 3.37 11.82
C PHE A 161 6.35 4.26 11.00
N GLN A 162 6.10 5.56 10.97
CA GLN A 162 6.95 6.54 10.27
C GLN A 162 8.42 6.51 10.76
N LYS A 163 8.68 6.11 12.01
CA LYS A 163 10.05 5.95 12.53
C LYS A 163 10.81 4.76 11.94
N THR A 164 10.11 3.83 11.30
CA THR A 164 10.68 2.59 10.74
C THR A 164 10.93 2.66 9.25
N VAL A 165 10.47 3.71 8.59
CA VAL A 165 10.57 3.94 7.15
C VAL A 165 10.97 5.38 6.85
N ASP A 166 11.46 5.64 5.64
CA ASP A 166 11.89 7.00 5.26
C ASP A 166 10.73 7.89 4.85
N ARG A 167 9.63 7.27 4.39
CA ARG A 167 8.41 7.95 3.92
C ARG A 167 7.18 7.07 4.21
N VAL A 168 6.05 7.70 4.49
CA VAL A 168 4.73 7.07 4.63
C VAL A 168 3.76 7.76 3.69
#